data_dfd7b113968999a8ff859f1efa7d2791
#
_entry.id   dfd7b113968999a8ff859f1efa7d2791
#
_cell.length_a   1.000
_cell.length_b   1.000
_cell.length_c   1.000
_cell.angle_alpha   90.00
_cell.angle_beta   90.00
_cell.angle_gamma   90.00
#
_symmetry.space_group_name_H-M   'P 1'
#
loop_
_entity.id
_entity.type
_entity.pdbx_description
1 polymer ?
#
loop_
_entity_poly.entity_id
_entity_poly.type
_entity_poly.pdbx_seq_one_letter_code
_entity_poly.pdbx_strand_id
1 'polypeptide(L)'
;MKISFENPDKINGLLTLVVEEEDYKNDVEKTLKDYRKKANVPGFRPGQAPMGMIKRQFGPSVKMEAINKLVGQQIYKYVQDNNIQMLGEPLPSEKQEPADLEKGTSFTFMFDIAVAPEFKVTLNGRDKVDYYNITVDDKILDQQIDMYAQRAGSYEKAEKYEENDLLKGDLRELDENGNTKEGGITVEGAILMPSYIKVDEQKNLFNDAKLGDVITFNPKKAYPENDTEVSSLLKIEREAVKGLESEFSFQITEIQRFKKHEINEELFKQVLGEDTDVKDEAAFRAKIAEGLQAQLVNDSDYKFILDVREHCEKKVGELQFPDALLKRIMLANNKDKGEEFVEKNYAESIKELTWHLIKEQLIKAQDIKVDDNDLMETAKEAARAQFAQYGMNNIPEEYIENYAKEILKKGDATDALVDRSIDRKLAAALKTAVKLNEKEISVEDFNKMMQE
;
A
#
# COMPACT_ATOMS: atom_id res chain seq x y z
N MET A 1 -28.68 -26.96 24.51
CA MET A 1 -27.70 -27.20 23.45
C MET A 1 -26.52 -28.00 23.97
N LYS A 2 -26.03 -29.00 23.23
CA LYS A 2 -24.84 -29.78 23.56
C LYS A 2 -23.74 -29.51 22.52
N ILE A 3 -22.51 -29.33 22.98
CA ILE A 3 -21.36 -29.10 22.11
C ILE A 3 -20.30 -30.12 22.46
N SER A 4 -19.71 -30.76 21.45
CA SER A 4 -18.57 -31.64 21.59
C SER A 4 -17.50 -31.29 20.57
N PHE A 5 -16.25 -31.44 20.95
CA PHE A 5 -15.09 -31.18 20.12
C PHE A 5 -14.15 -32.37 20.11
N GLU A 6 -13.84 -32.86 18.94
CA GLU A 6 -12.90 -33.92 18.69
C GLU A 6 -11.69 -33.40 17.94
N ASN A 7 -10.49 -33.66 18.42
CA ASN A 7 -9.25 -33.20 17.80
C ASN A 7 -8.15 -34.26 17.98
N PRO A 8 -8.25 -35.41 17.27
CA PRO A 8 -7.39 -36.56 17.50
C PRO A 8 -5.92 -36.37 17.12
N ASP A 9 -5.64 -35.53 16.15
CA ASP A 9 -4.29 -35.24 15.64
C ASP A 9 -3.78 -33.83 16.05
N LYS A 10 -4.55 -33.12 16.88
CA LYS A 10 -4.28 -31.80 17.41
C LYS A 10 -4.40 -30.63 16.40
N ILE A 11 -4.59 -30.91 15.13
CA ILE A 11 -4.68 -29.89 14.05
C ILE A 11 -6.02 -29.93 13.30
N ASN A 12 -6.69 -31.09 13.23
CA ASN A 12 -7.99 -31.23 12.61
C ASN A 12 -9.08 -31.38 13.69
N GLY A 13 -9.81 -30.31 13.94
CA GLY A 13 -10.91 -30.30 14.88
C GLY A 13 -12.26 -30.57 14.21
N LEU A 14 -13.10 -31.40 14.84
CA LEU A 14 -14.51 -31.55 14.48
C LEU A 14 -15.35 -31.06 15.63
N LEU A 15 -16.09 -29.97 15.41
CA LEU A 15 -17.03 -29.39 16.37
C LEU A 15 -18.44 -29.83 16.02
N THR A 16 -19.09 -30.50 16.93
CA THR A 16 -20.49 -30.95 16.78
C THR A 16 -21.38 -30.20 17.75
N LEU A 17 -22.42 -29.54 17.22
CA LEU A 17 -23.44 -28.81 17.98
C LEU A 17 -24.79 -29.51 17.81
N VAL A 18 -25.42 -29.87 18.91
CA VAL A 18 -26.80 -30.35 18.91
C VAL A 18 -27.69 -29.24 19.44
N VAL A 19 -28.52 -28.71 18.55
CA VAL A 19 -29.46 -27.60 18.81
C VAL A 19 -30.87 -28.18 18.96
N GLU A 20 -31.50 -27.93 20.08
CA GLU A 20 -32.85 -28.38 20.38
C GLU A 20 -33.84 -27.19 20.30
N GLU A 21 -35.14 -27.49 20.21
CA GLU A 21 -36.19 -26.46 20.07
C GLU A 21 -36.14 -25.40 21.17
N GLU A 22 -35.81 -25.83 22.39
CA GLU A 22 -35.71 -24.93 23.55
C GLU A 22 -34.61 -23.86 23.42
N ASP A 23 -33.58 -24.15 22.64
CA ASP A 23 -32.42 -23.27 22.45
C ASP A 23 -32.73 -22.06 21.58
N TYR A 24 -33.64 -22.16 20.59
CA TYR A 24 -33.95 -21.10 19.62
C TYR A 24 -35.39 -20.57 19.67
N LYS A 25 -36.32 -21.29 20.31
CA LYS A 25 -37.76 -20.97 20.34
C LYS A 25 -38.06 -19.55 20.81
N ASN A 26 -37.40 -19.10 21.86
CA ASN A 26 -37.62 -17.78 22.42
C ASN A 26 -37.22 -16.66 21.45
N ASP A 27 -36.10 -16.84 20.76
CA ASP A 27 -35.61 -15.87 19.76
C ASP A 27 -36.51 -15.84 18.53
N VAL A 28 -36.95 -17.01 18.06
CA VAL A 28 -37.95 -17.11 16.99
C VAL A 28 -39.25 -16.41 17.36
N GLU A 29 -39.77 -16.67 18.53
CA GLU A 29 -41.04 -16.02 18.99
C GLU A 29 -40.91 -14.50 19.12
N LYS A 30 -39.77 -14.03 19.65
CA LYS A 30 -39.48 -12.61 19.77
C LYS A 30 -39.39 -11.95 18.38
N THR A 31 -38.63 -12.54 17.49
CA THR A 31 -38.46 -12.05 16.13
C THR A 31 -39.79 -12.03 15.36
N LEU A 32 -40.60 -13.08 15.46
CA LEU A 32 -41.91 -13.11 14.83
C LEU A 32 -42.88 -12.04 15.40
N LYS A 33 -42.82 -11.72 16.70
CA LYS A 33 -43.55 -10.60 17.29
C LYS A 33 -43.11 -9.26 16.71
N ASP A 34 -41.82 -9.08 16.48
CA ASP A 34 -41.28 -7.85 15.88
C ASP A 34 -41.62 -7.74 14.39
N TYR A 35 -41.55 -8.85 13.64
CA TYR A 35 -42.03 -8.91 12.26
C TYR A 35 -43.53 -8.55 12.19
N ARG A 36 -44.37 -9.05 13.09
CA ARG A 36 -45.80 -8.71 13.13
C ARG A 36 -46.01 -7.20 13.20
N LYS A 37 -45.18 -6.47 13.97
CA LYS A 37 -45.32 -5.01 14.13
C LYS A 37 -44.97 -4.25 12.85
N LYS A 38 -44.02 -4.78 12.07
CA LYS A 38 -43.41 -4.07 10.90
C LYS A 38 -43.92 -4.60 9.56
N ALA A 39 -44.35 -5.86 9.48
CA ALA A 39 -44.69 -6.50 8.21
C ALA A 39 -45.96 -5.91 7.60
N ASN A 40 -45.94 -5.66 6.31
CA ASN A 40 -47.09 -5.29 5.52
C ASN A 40 -47.72 -6.57 4.98
N VAL A 41 -48.80 -7.02 5.64
CA VAL A 41 -49.58 -8.23 5.25
C VAL A 41 -50.82 -7.77 4.54
N PRO A 42 -51.04 -8.20 3.26
CA PRO A 42 -52.25 -7.80 2.52
C PRO A 42 -53.53 -8.07 3.29
N GLY A 43 -54.40 -7.07 3.40
CA GLY A 43 -55.69 -7.15 4.13
C GLY A 43 -55.60 -6.81 5.62
N PHE A 44 -54.43 -6.51 6.17
CA PHE A 44 -54.27 -6.13 7.58
C PHE A 44 -53.48 -4.84 7.75
N ARG A 45 -53.86 -4.02 8.71
CA ARG A 45 -53.05 -2.87 9.12
C ARG A 45 -51.79 -3.38 9.81
N PRO A 46 -50.61 -2.73 9.61
CA PRO A 46 -49.35 -3.11 10.28
C PRO A 46 -49.56 -3.33 11.77
N GLY A 47 -49.11 -4.46 12.30
CA GLY A 47 -49.25 -4.86 13.68
C GLY A 47 -50.57 -5.59 14.03
N GLN A 48 -51.55 -5.69 13.13
CA GLN A 48 -52.85 -6.32 13.38
C GLN A 48 -53.02 -7.69 12.71
N ALA A 49 -52.08 -8.16 11.94
CA ALA A 49 -52.12 -9.49 11.33
C ALA A 49 -52.17 -10.59 12.41
N PRO A 50 -52.97 -11.65 12.23
CA PRO A 50 -52.99 -12.79 13.14
C PRO A 50 -51.63 -13.47 13.21
N MET A 51 -51.17 -13.83 14.41
CA MET A 51 -49.85 -14.45 14.61
C MET A 51 -49.69 -15.77 13.81
N GLY A 52 -50.78 -16.51 13.60
CA GLY A 52 -50.75 -17.72 12.78
C GLY A 52 -50.38 -17.47 11.31
N MET A 53 -50.81 -16.32 10.75
CA MET A 53 -50.36 -15.92 9.38
C MET A 53 -48.92 -15.54 9.36
N ILE A 54 -48.47 -14.77 10.33
CA ILE A 54 -47.03 -14.37 10.47
C ILE A 54 -46.15 -15.62 10.61
N LYS A 55 -46.55 -16.56 11.47
CA LYS A 55 -45.82 -17.83 11.64
C LYS A 55 -45.76 -18.66 10.35
N ARG A 56 -46.87 -18.70 9.59
CA ARG A 56 -46.89 -19.45 8.31
C ARG A 56 -46.05 -18.79 7.25
N GLN A 57 -46.04 -17.47 7.16
CA GLN A 57 -45.35 -16.73 6.12
C GLN A 57 -43.85 -16.55 6.39
N PHE A 58 -43.49 -16.24 7.65
CA PHE A 58 -42.12 -15.87 8.03
C PHE A 58 -41.46 -16.89 8.97
N GLY A 59 -42.22 -17.83 9.51
CA GLY A 59 -41.72 -18.80 10.49
C GLY A 59 -40.49 -19.59 10.05
N PRO A 60 -40.51 -20.23 8.88
CA PRO A 60 -39.36 -21.00 8.39
C PRO A 60 -38.09 -20.14 8.27
N SER A 61 -38.18 -18.95 7.66
CA SER A 61 -37.04 -18.06 7.46
C SER A 61 -36.49 -17.54 8.81
N VAL A 62 -37.39 -17.11 9.71
CA VAL A 62 -37.01 -16.61 11.05
C VAL A 62 -36.38 -17.71 11.88
N LYS A 63 -36.87 -18.96 11.78
CA LYS A 63 -36.31 -20.12 12.46
C LYS A 63 -34.89 -20.40 11.96
N MET A 64 -34.71 -20.44 10.65
CA MET A 64 -33.40 -20.66 10.03
C MET A 64 -32.38 -19.58 10.42
N GLU A 65 -32.81 -18.30 10.39
CA GLU A 65 -31.95 -17.18 10.80
C GLU A 65 -31.57 -17.26 12.28
N ALA A 66 -32.53 -17.57 13.17
CA ALA A 66 -32.27 -17.73 14.60
C ALA A 66 -31.30 -18.88 14.88
N ILE A 67 -31.46 -20.02 14.21
CA ILE A 67 -30.59 -21.18 14.36
C ILE A 67 -29.18 -20.85 13.86
N ASN A 68 -29.04 -20.26 12.67
CA ASN A 68 -27.75 -19.89 12.11
C ASN A 68 -26.99 -18.90 13.01
N LYS A 69 -27.68 -17.89 13.51
CA LYS A 69 -27.13 -16.92 14.46
C LYS A 69 -26.66 -17.59 15.75
N LEU A 70 -27.50 -18.45 16.31
CA LEU A 70 -27.20 -19.20 17.54
C LEU A 70 -25.95 -20.07 17.33
N VAL A 71 -25.93 -20.87 16.26
CA VAL A 71 -24.79 -21.75 15.91
C VAL A 71 -23.52 -20.96 15.78
N GLY A 72 -23.52 -19.87 14.98
CA GLY A 72 -22.34 -19.01 14.82
C GLY A 72 -21.82 -18.46 16.15
N GLN A 73 -22.71 -17.90 16.98
CA GLN A 73 -22.33 -17.37 18.29
C GLN A 73 -21.73 -18.44 19.22
N GLN A 74 -22.29 -19.64 19.19
CA GLN A 74 -21.86 -20.72 20.08
C GLN A 74 -20.54 -21.35 19.63
N ILE A 75 -20.25 -21.39 18.32
CA ILE A 75 -18.95 -21.82 17.82
C ILE A 75 -17.85 -20.89 18.36
N TYR A 76 -17.97 -19.58 18.13
CA TYR A 76 -16.96 -18.62 18.58
C TYR A 76 -16.81 -18.61 20.11
N LYS A 77 -17.93 -18.68 20.83
CA LYS A 77 -17.88 -18.76 22.28
C LYS A 77 -17.15 -20.03 22.76
N TYR A 78 -17.44 -21.19 22.17
CA TYR A 78 -16.80 -22.44 22.54
C TYR A 78 -15.30 -22.41 22.27
N VAL A 79 -14.89 -21.90 21.11
CA VAL A 79 -13.48 -21.71 20.71
C VAL A 79 -12.74 -20.82 21.71
N GLN A 80 -13.37 -19.71 22.10
CA GLN A 80 -12.81 -18.76 23.07
C GLN A 80 -12.72 -19.35 24.48
N ASP A 81 -13.79 -19.96 24.98
CA ASP A 81 -13.87 -20.54 26.33
C ASP A 81 -12.87 -21.69 26.53
N ASN A 82 -12.55 -22.42 25.46
CA ASN A 82 -11.58 -23.55 25.47
C ASN A 82 -10.18 -23.16 24.97
N ASN A 83 -9.92 -21.90 24.71
CA ASN A 83 -8.64 -21.39 24.19
C ASN A 83 -8.14 -22.15 22.93
N ILE A 84 -9.05 -22.50 22.03
CA ILE A 84 -8.71 -23.16 20.77
C ILE A 84 -8.18 -22.10 19.81
N GLN A 85 -6.90 -22.21 19.42
CA GLN A 85 -6.30 -21.32 18.41
C GLN A 85 -6.74 -21.79 17.01
N MET A 86 -7.85 -21.22 16.53
CA MET A 86 -8.44 -21.57 15.26
C MET A 86 -7.77 -20.81 14.11
N LEU A 87 -7.51 -21.52 13.01
CA LEU A 87 -6.94 -20.98 11.77
C LEU A 87 -8.05 -20.77 10.73
N GLY A 88 -8.39 -19.52 10.47
CA GLY A 88 -9.47 -19.16 9.55
C GLY A 88 -10.86 -19.42 10.12
N GLU A 89 -11.88 -19.45 9.25
CA GLU A 89 -13.27 -19.67 9.64
C GLU A 89 -13.64 -21.16 9.67
N PRO A 90 -14.54 -21.59 10.59
CA PRO A 90 -15.03 -22.96 10.60
C PRO A 90 -15.86 -23.25 9.35
N LEU A 91 -15.62 -24.39 8.71
CA LEU A 91 -16.36 -24.83 7.55
C LEU A 91 -17.35 -25.93 7.91
N PRO A 92 -18.54 -25.98 7.29
CA PRO A 92 -19.42 -27.14 7.39
C PRO A 92 -18.64 -28.41 7.05
N SER A 93 -18.71 -29.42 7.92
CA SER A 93 -18.01 -30.66 7.73
C SER A 93 -18.57 -31.44 6.53
N GLU A 94 -17.71 -32.17 5.84
CA GLU A 94 -18.13 -33.11 4.80
C GLU A 94 -18.99 -34.26 5.37
N LYS A 95 -18.91 -34.46 6.68
CA LYS A 95 -19.73 -35.43 7.42
C LYS A 95 -21.11 -34.89 7.79
N GLN A 96 -21.38 -33.63 7.50
CA GLN A 96 -22.66 -32.98 7.79
C GLN A 96 -23.77 -33.58 6.96
N GLU A 97 -24.74 -34.20 7.62
CA GLU A 97 -25.96 -34.67 6.97
C GLU A 97 -26.91 -33.50 6.68
N PRO A 98 -27.62 -33.51 5.55
CA PRO A 98 -28.64 -32.52 5.25
C PRO A 98 -29.72 -32.44 6.32
N ALA A 99 -29.90 -31.27 6.92
CA ALA A 99 -30.93 -31.05 7.93
C ALA A 99 -32.14 -30.28 7.35
N ASP A 100 -33.35 -30.85 7.48
CA ASP A 100 -34.60 -30.16 7.14
C ASP A 100 -34.95 -29.21 8.29
N LEU A 101 -34.47 -27.96 8.19
CA LEU A 101 -34.68 -26.92 9.19
C LEU A 101 -36.16 -26.48 9.29
N GLU A 102 -37.00 -26.77 8.29
CA GLU A 102 -38.41 -26.40 8.31
C GLU A 102 -39.21 -27.33 9.20
N LYS A 103 -39.01 -28.64 9.11
CA LYS A 103 -39.82 -29.68 9.77
C LYS A 103 -39.21 -30.19 11.06
N GLY A 104 -37.89 -30.20 11.16
CA GLY A 104 -37.20 -30.72 12.37
C GLY A 104 -37.36 -29.79 13.58
N THR A 105 -37.18 -30.33 14.76
CA THR A 105 -37.12 -29.59 16.05
C THR A 105 -35.78 -29.68 16.73
N SER A 106 -34.97 -30.71 16.37
CA SER A 106 -33.61 -30.90 16.85
C SER A 106 -32.68 -31.07 15.65
N PHE A 107 -31.52 -30.43 15.69
CA PHE A 107 -30.57 -30.37 14.59
C PHE A 107 -29.15 -30.62 15.08
N THR A 108 -28.39 -31.39 14.32
CA THR A 108 -26.96 -31.59 14.55
C THR A 108 -26.20 -30.87 13.46
N PHE A 109 -25.29 -30.01 13.89
CA PHE A 109 -24.39 -29.29 12.99
C PHE A 109 -22.96 -29.73 13.28
N MET A 110 -22.22 -30.01 12.21
CA MET A 110 -20.82 -30.42 12.26
C MET A 110 -19.97 -29.41 11.50
N PHE A 111 -18.90 -28.96 12.15
CA PHE A 111 -17.95 -28.01 11.55
C PHE A 111 -16.53 -28.53 11.67
N ASP A 112 -15.82 -28.49 10.55
CA ASP A 112 -14.38 -28.72 10.53
C ASP A 112 -13.67 -27.43 10.95
N ILE A 113 -12.76 -27.55 11.91
CA ILE A 113 -11.98 -26.43 12.46
C ILE A 113 -10.51 -26.74 12.30
N ALA A 114 -9.80 -25.87 11.58
CA ALA A 114 -8.36 -25.91 11.52
C ALA A 114 -7.77 -25.34 12.81
N VAL A 115 -6.94 -26.10 13.50
CA VAL A 115 -6.32 -25.72 14.78
C VAL A 115 -4.82 -25.47 14.56
N ALA A 116 -4.29 -24.39 15.14
CA ALA A 116 -2.89 -24.08 15.07
C ALA A 116 -2.02 -25.18 15.72
N PRO A 117 -0.89 -25.54 15.11
CA PRO A 117 0.03 -26.50 15.70
C PRO A 117 0.62 -25.96 17.00
N GLU A 118 0.84 -26.85 17.96
CA GLU A 118 1.50 -26.52 19.21
C GLU A 118 3.03 -26.39 19.01
N PHE A 119 3.59 -25.23 19.26
CA PHE A 119 5.04 -25.00 19.29
C PHE A 119 5.38 -23.92 20.29
N LYS A 120 6.68 -23.76 20.59
CA LYS A 120 7.17 -22.67 21.46
C LYS A 120 8.37 -22.01 20.81
N VAL A 121 8.33 -20.70 20.73
CA VAL A 121 9.46 -19.89 20.30
C VAL A 121 9.69 -18.74 21.30
N THR A 122 10.93 -18.60 21.72
CA THR A 122 11.38 -17.47 22.56
C THR A 122 12.76 -17.04 22.07
N LEU A 123 13.01 -15.75 22.10
CA LEU A 123 14.30 -15.16 21.77
C LEU A 123 14.93 -14.58 23.04
N ASN A 124 16.24 -14.69 23.16
CA ASN A 124 17.01 -14.23 24.31
C ASN A 124 18.47 -13.91 23.89
N GLY A 125 19.30 -13.41 24.82
CA GLY A 125 20.68 -13.00 24.53
C GLY A 125 21.64 -14.09 23.99
N ARG A 126 21.20 -15.33 23.81
CA ARG A 126 21.96 -16.40 23.12
C ARG A 126 21.63 -16.44 21.63
N ASP A 127 20.49 -15.92 21.24
CA ASP A 127 20.07 -15.83 19.84
C ASP A 127 20.83 -14.68 19.19
N LYS A 128 21.57 -14.96 18.12
CA LYS A 128 22.32 -13.97 17.35
C LYS A 128 21.55 -13.64 16.09
N VAL A 129 21.25 -12.37 15.89
CA VAL A 129 20.57 -11.88 14.68
C VAL A 129 21.38 -10.72 14.11
N ASP A 130 21.50 -10.67 12.80
CA ASP A 130 22.21 -9.59 12.11
C ASP A 130 21.41 -8.29 12.20
N TYR A 131 22.12 -7.19 12.41
CA TYR A 131 21.58 -5.85 12.36
C TYR A 131 22.47 -4.97 11.47
N TYR A 132 21.87 -4.39 10.46
CA TYR A 132 22.61 -3.61 9.48
C TYR A 132 22.52 -2.12 9.79
N ASN A 133 23.66 -1.53 10.17
CA ASN A 133 23.80 -0.09 10.31
C ASN A 133 24.08 0.50 8.93
N ILE A 134 23.06 1.04 8.28
CA ILE A 134 23.17 1.61 6.95
C ILE A 134 23.81 2.99 7.07
N THR A 135 24.93 3.20 6.38
CA THR A 135 25.69 4.46 6.44
C THR A 135 25.37 5.37 5.26
N VAL A 136 25.17 6.66 5.55
CA VAL A 136 25.05 7.72 4.53
C VAL A 136 26.46 8.16 4.16
N ASP A 137 26.87 7.89 2.93
CA ASP A 137 28.14 8.40 2.40
C ASP A 137 27.99 9.80 1.79
N ASP A 138 29.15 10.47 1.55
CA ASP A 138 29.15 11.82 0.98
C ASP A 138 28.50 11.88 -0.40
N LYS A 139 28.59 10.81 -1.19
CA LYS A 139 27.99 10.73 -2.53
C LYS A 139 26.47 10.81 -2.47
N ILE A 140 25.85 10.07 -1.55
CA ILE A 140 24.40 10.08 -1.36
C ILE A 140 23.95 11.43 -0.83
N LEU A 141 24.72 11.98 0.12
CA LEU A 141 24.45 13.29 0.68
C LEU A 141 24.53 14.39 -0.39
N ASP A 142 25.55 14.35 -1.24
CA ASP A 142 25.72 15.29 -2.36
C ASP A 142 24.56 15.16 -3.36
N GLN A 143 24.18 13.95 -3.70
CA GLN A 143 23.03 13.71 -4.60
C GLN A 143 21.73 14.27 -4.03
N GLN A 144 21.50 14.09 -2.73
CA GLN A 144 20.31 14.61 -2.06
C GLN A 144 20.27 16.14 -2.03
N ILE A 145 21.42 16.76 -1.73
CA ILE A 145 21.55 18.23 -1.72
C ILE A 145 21.39 18.79 -3.14
N ASP A 146 22.01 18.13 -4.14
CA ASP A 146 21.87 18.53 -5.54
C ASP A 146 20.41 18.44 -6.00
N MET A 147 19.68 17.41 -5.59
CA MET A 147 18.25 17.28 -5.86
C MET A 147 17.44 18.43 -5.24
N TYR A 148 17.76 18.84 -4.02
CA TYR A 148 17.11 20.01 -3.42
C TYR A 148 17.44 21.29 -4.15
N ALA A 149 18.70 21.51 -4.52
CA ALA A 149 19.12 22.67 -5.29
C ALA A 149 18.48 22.72 -6.69
N GLN A 150 18.35 21.55 -7.35
CA GLN A 150 17.64 21.46 -8.63
C GLN A 150 16.14 21.79 -8.47
N ARG A 151 15.49 21.26 -7.44
CA ARG A 151 14.05 21.46 -7.21
C ARG A 151 13.72 22.91 -6.86
N ALA A 152 14.61 23.58 -6.15
CA ALA A 152 14.47 25.00 -5.81
C ALA A 152 14.97 25.93 -6.92
N GLY A 153 15.57 25.39 -8.00
CA GLY A 153 16.07 26.14 -9.12
C GLY A 153 15.00 26.90 -9.89
N SER A 154 15.42 27.89 -10.65
CA SER A 154 14.53 28.74 -11.44
C SER A 154 15.08 28.94 -12.85
N TYR A 155 14.19 29.38 -13.75
CA TYR A 155 14.58 29.75 -15.09
C TYR A 155 14.93 31.25 -15.14
N GLU A 156 16.15 31.53 -15.61
CA GLU A 156 16.63 32.91 -15.85
C GLU A 156 16.68 33.19 -17.36
N LYS A 157 16.45 34.44 -17.74
CA LYS A 157 16.57 34.86 -19.14
C LYS A 157 18.03 34.85 -19.58
N ALA A 158 18.28 34.34 -20.79
CA ALA A 158 19.59 34.35 -21.41
C ALA A 158 19.54 35.00 -22.79
N GLU A 159 20.65 35.49 -23.28
CA GLU A 159 20.77 36.12 -24.59
C GLU A 159 21.28 35.16 -25.67
N LYS A 160 22.01 34.12 -25.25
CA LYS A 160 22.63 33.11 -26.11
C LYS A 160 22.26 31.72 -25.61
N TYR A 161 21.91 30.82 -26.53
CA TYR A 161 21.59 29.44 -26.24
C TYR A 161 22.82 28.68 -25.73
N GLU A 162 22.64 27.92 -24.68
CA GLU A 162 23.53 26.87 -24.21
C GLU A 162 22.76 25.54 -24.10
N GLU A 163 23.48 24.44 -24.01
CA GLU A 163 22.87 23.12 -23.93
C GLU A 163 21.91 23.04 -22.72
N ASN A 164 20.73 22.48 -22.96
CA ASN A 164 19.59 22.37 -22.03
C ASN A 164 18.80 23.66 -21.74
N ASP A 165 19.08 24.77 -22.42
CA ASP A 165 18.22 25.94 -22.36
C ASP A 165 16.88 25.65 -23.05
N LEU A 166 15.84 26.26 -22.52
CA LEU A 166 14.50 26.26 -23.10
C LEU A 166 14.36 27.47 -24.01
N LEU A 167 14.05 27.23 -25.27
CA LEU A 167 13.75 28.28 -26.25
C LEU A 167 12.25 28.47 -26.37
N LYS A 168 11.79 29.72 -26.30
CA LYS A 168 10.43 30.08 -26.61
C LYS A 168 10.47 30.94 -27.86
N GLY A 169 9.55 30.68 -28.79
CA GLY A 169 9.56 31.40 -30.07
C GLY A 169 8.31 31.16 -30.89
N ASP A 170 8.29 31.80 -32.04
CA ASP A 170 7.17 31.69 -32.99
C ASP A 170 7.57 30.76 -34.14
N LEU A 171 6.77 29.74 -34.37
CA LEU A 171 6.92 28.80 -35.48
C LEU A 171 6.01 29.17 -36.63
N ARG A 172 6.55 29.09 -37.84
CA ARG A 172 5.78 29.30 -39.09
C ARG A 172 6.18 28.26 -40.12
N GLU A 173 5.19 27.61 -40.69
CA GLU A 173 5.40 26.68 -41.81
C GLU A 173 5.93 27.39 -43.04
N LEU A 174 6.91 26.83 -43.70
CA LEU A 174 7.52 27.34 -44.91
C LEU A 174 7.01 26.62 -46.17
N ASP A 175 6.95 27.37 -47.28
CA ASP A 175 6.73 26.80 -48.62
C ASP A 175 8.04 26.23 -49.22
N GLU A 176 7.98 25.66 -50.42
CA GLU A 176 9.13 25.08 -51.12
C GLU A 176 10.24 26.11 -51.45
N ASN A 177 9.93 27.42 -51.42
CA ASN A 177 10.85 28.50 -51.67
C ASN A 177 11.45 29.11 -50.37
N GLY A 178 11.09 28.56 -49.21
CA GLY A 178 11.54 29.06 -47.93
C GLY A 178 10.79 30.29 -47.39
N ASN A 179 9.66 30.67 -48.00
CA ASN A 179 8.82 31.76 -47.52
C ASN A 179 7.72 31.24 -46.60
N THR A 180 7.20 32.10 -45.73
CA THR A 180 6.04 31.71 -44.92
C THR A 180 4.87 31.28 -45.79
N LYS A 181 4.40 30.05 -45.61
CA LYS A 181 3.32 29.44 -46.38
C LYS A 181 1.99 30.12 -46.04
N GLU A 182 1.28 30.63 -47.06
CA GLU A 182 -0.04 31.23 -46.87
C GLU A 182 -1.04 30.17 -46.39
N GLY A 183 -1.70 30.44 -45.24
CA GLY A 183 -2.60 29.47 -44.59
C GLY A 183 -1.90 28.28 -43.94
N GLY A 184 -0.56 28.27 -43.86
CA GLY A 184 0.23 27.24 -43.19
C GLY A 184 0.12 27.31 -41.66
N ILE A 185 0.74 26.32 -41.01
CA ILE A 185 0.74 26.19 -39.56
C ILE A 185 1.57 27.33 -38.95
N THR A 186 0.97 28.00 -37.98
CA THR A 186 1.62 29.07 -37.20
C THR A 186 1.38 28.83 -35.72
N VAL A 187 2.44 28.84 -34.92
CA VAL A 187 2.37 28.66 -33.46
C VAL A 187 3.12 29.78 -32.78
N GLU A 188 2.40 30.63 -32.06
CA GLU A 188 2.98 31.67 -31.22
C GLU A 188 3.41 31.07 -29.87
N GLY A 189 4.58 31.49 -29.40
CA GLY A 189 5.13 31.08 -28.11
C GLY A 189 5.34 29.56 -27.98
N ALA A 190 5.75 28.89 -29.04
CA ALA A 190 6.15 27.50 -29.00
C ALA A 190 7.37 27.30 -28.08
N ILE A 191 7.38 26.21 -27.35
CA ILE A 191 8.48 25.85 -26.44
C ILE A 191 9.29 24.71 -27.05
N LEU A 192 10.59 24.90 -27.18
CA LEU A 192 11.51 23.93 -27.73
C LEU A 192 12.75 23.80 -26.84
N MET A 193 13.14 22.58 -26.53
CA MET A 193 14.45 22.27 -25.95
C MET A 193 15.29 21.53 -26.99
N PRO A 194 16.25 22.18 -27.63
CA PRO A 194 17.08 21.54 -28.68
C PRO A 194 17.82 20.30 -28.20
N SER A 195 18.17 20.22 -26.91
CA SER A 195 18.78 19.02 -26.32
C SER A 195 17.94 17.75 -26.46
N TYR A 196 16.61 17.87 -26.63
CA TYR A 196 15.69 16.73 -26.81
C TYR A 196 15.52 16.34 -28.29
N ILE A 197 16.04 17.12 -29.23
CA ILE A 197 16.08 16.76 -30.63
C ILE A 197 16.93 15.51 -30.82
N LYS A 198 16.40 14.49 -31.50
CA LYS A 198 17.01 13.17 -31.63
C LYS A 198 18.03 13.09 -32.77
N VAL A 199 17.93 13.95 -33.76
CA VAL A 199 18.78 13.95 -34.93
C VAL A 199 19.79 15.10 -34.83
N ASP A 200 21.05 14.78 -34.76
CA ASP A 200 22.15 15.76 -34.55
C ASP A 200 22.17 16.86 -35.60
N GLU A 201 21.88 16.55 -36.87
CA GLU A 201 21.79 17.53 -37.95
C GLU A 201 20.76 18.65 -37.62
N GLN A 202 19.60 18.28 -37.09
CA GLN A 202 18.56 19.23 -36.68
C GLN A 202 18.91 19.93 -35.36
N LYS A 203 19.50 19.21 -34.42
CA LYS A 203 19.94 19.75 -33.13
C LYS A 203 21.02 20.82 -33.30
N ASN A 204 21.99 20.57 -34.18
CA ASN A 204 23.13 21.47 -34.40
C ASN A 204 22.74 22.82 -35.03
N LEU A 205 21.57 22.93 -35.65
CA LEU A 205 21.03 24.18 -36.16
C LEU A 205 20.84 25.24 -35.07
N PHE A 206 20.66 24.82 -33.83
CA PHE A 206 20.45 25.69 -32.68
C PHE A 206 21.76 26.07 -31.98
N ASN A 207 22.90 25.49 -32.36
CA ASN A 207 24.17 25.84 -31.79
C ASN A 207 24.47 27.33 -32.03
N ASP A 208 24.93 28.01 -30.98
CA ASP A 208 25.23 29.45 -31.01
C ASP A 208 24.05 30.39 -31.29
N ALA A 209 22.80 29.87 -31.25
CA ALA A 209 21.61 30.66 -31.44
C ALA A 209 21.48 31.80 -30.39
N LYS A 210 20.96 32.93 -30.79
CA LYS A 210 20.77 34.12 -29.96
C LYS A 210 19.32 34.54 -29.92
N LEU A 211 18.98 35.34 -28.95
CA LEU A 211 17.69 36.00 -28.87
C LEU A 211 17.41 36.81 -30.15
N GLY A 212 16.27 36.57 -30.78
CA GLY A 212 15.85 37.20 -32.03
C GLY A 212 16.24 36.43 -33.30
N ASP A 213 17.07 35.41 -33.22
CA ASP A 213 17.46 34.62 -34.40
C ASP A 213 16.26 33.84 -34.95
N VAL A 214 16.29 33.61 -36.26
CA VAL A 214 15.33 32.80 -36.99
C VAL A 214 16.04 31.54 -37.50
N ILE A 215 15.65 30.40 -36.99
CA ILE A 215 16.23 29.09 -37.33
C ILE A 215 15.24 28.29 -38.15
N THR A 216 15.67 27.80 -39.30
CA THR A 216 14.87 26.89 -40.11
C THR A 216 15.22 25.45 -39.79
N PHE A 217 14.23 24.65 -39.42
CA PHE A 217 14.38 23.24 -39.13
C PHE A 217 13.13 22.45 -39.52
N ASN A 218 13.26 21.13 -39.58
CA ASN A 218 12.14 20.23 -39.86
C ASN A 218 11.70 19.51 -38.58
N PRO A 219 10.54 19.80 -37.97
CA PRO A 219 10.07 19.17 -36.76
C PRO A 219 9.95 17.64 -36.88
N LYS A 220 9.49 17.14 -38.03
CA LYS A 220 9.33 15.71 -38.28
C LYS A 220 10.68 14.98 -38.33
N LYS A 221 11.71 15.60 -38.91
CA LYS A 221 13.08 15.08 -38.92
C LYS A 221 13.75 15.21 -37.54
N ALA A 222 13.43 16.28 -36.81
CA ALA A 222 13.98 16.51 -35.45
C ALA A 222 13.54 15.42 -34.46
N TYR A 223 12.31 14.92 -34.61
CA TYR A 223 11.71 13.92 -33.73
C TYR A 223 11.17 12.71 -34.55
N PRO A 224 12.07 11.91 -35.17
CA PRO A 224 11.67 10.72 -35.92
C PRO A 224 10.93 9.76 -34.95
N GLU A 225 9.84 9.17 -35.41
CA GLU A 225 9.02 8.21 -34.66
C GLU A 225 8.31 8.79 -33.42
N ASN A 226 8.39 10.09 -33.16
CA ASN A 226 7.68 10.75 -32.05
C ASN A 226 6.66 11.78 -32.52
N ASP A 227 5.58 11.29 -33.15
CA ASP A 227 4.48 12.14 -33.63
C ASP A 227 3.81 12.95 -32.50
N THR A 228 3.88 12.48 -31.26
CA THR A 228 3.31 13.17 -30.10
C THR A 228 4.06 14.45 -29.80
N GLU A 229 5.40 14.42 -29.87
CA GLU A 229 6.24 15.62 -29.65
C GLU A 229 6.01 16.65 -30.74
N VAL A 230 5.98 16.23 -32.00
CA VAL A 230 5.70 17.13 -33.14
C VAL A 230 4.31 17.72 -33.04
N SER A 231 3.29 16.91 -32.72
CA SER A 231 1.92 17.34 -32.48
C SER A 231 1.83 18.41 -31.38
N SER A 232 2.51 18.19 -30.27
CA SER A 232 2.58 19.12 -29.15
C SER A 232 3.26 20.44 -29.52
N LEU A 233 4.41 20.36 -30.19
CA LEU A 233 5.20 21.51 -30.62
C LEU A 233 4.42 22.39 -31.60
N LEU A 234 3.76 21.78 -32.58
CA LEU A 234 3.01 22.48 -33.64
C LEU A 234 1.55 22.75 -33.28
N LYS A 235 1.08 22.25 -32.12
CA LYS A 235 -0.33 22.37 -31.65
C LYS A 235 -1.34 21.86 -32.67
N ILE A 236 -1.04 20.75 -33.34
CA ILE A 236 -1.90 20.08 -34.33
C ILE A 236 -2.27 18.69 -33.89
N GLU A 237 -3.31 18.12 -34.50
CA GLU A 237 -3.70 16.74 -34.23
C GLU A 237 -2.60 15.75 -34.70
N ARG A 238 -2.41 14.65 -33.96
CA ARG A 238 -1.37 13.67 -34.23
C ARG A 238 -1.47 13.04 -35.64
N GLU A 239 -2.67 12.88 -36.15
CA GLU A 239 -2.92 12.38 -37.49
C GLU A 239 -2.37 13.30 -38.57
N ALA A 240 -2.40 14.62 -38.35
CA ALA A 240 -1.88 15.61 -39.28
C ALA A 240 -0.33 15.57 -39.37
N VAL A 241 0.36 15.08 -38.36
CA VAL A 241 1.82 14.96 -38.35
C VAL A 241 2.30 13.94 -39.39
N LYS A 242 1.52 12.90 -39.71
CA LYS A 242 1.93 11.81 -40.62
C LYS A 242 2.23 12.29 -42.05
N GLY A 243 1.58 13.34 -42.49
CA GLY A 243 1.78 13.92 -43.81
C GLY A 243 2.64 15.19 -43.84
N LEU A 244 3.29 15.51 -42.72
CA LEU A 244 4.04 16.73 -42.58
C LEU A 244 5.49 16.54 -43.06
N GLU A 245 5.87 17.21 -44.14
CA GLU A 245 7.24 17.18 -44.68
C GLU A 245 7.87 18.58 -44.68
N SER A 246 7.09 19.60 -44.35
CA SER A 246 7.49 21.02 -44.43
C SER A 246 8.58 21.39 -43.43
N GLU A 247 9.40 22.35 -43.82
CA GLU A 247 10.28 23.05 -42.91
C GLU A 247 9.54 24.17 -42.18
N PHE A 248 10.05 24.56 -41.04
CA PHE A 248 9.49 25.64 -40.23
C PHE A 248 10.58 26.63 -39.85
N SER A 249 10.25 27.92 -39.92
CA SER A 249 11.06 28.93 -39.27
C SER A 249 10.68 29.05 -37.81
N PHE A 250 11.67 29.07 -36.93
CA PHE A 250 11.49 29.30 -35.50
C PHE A 250 12.21 30.60 -35.12
N GLN A 251 11.42 31.64 -34.83
CA GLN A 251 11.94 32.93 -34.37
C GLN A 251 12.02 32.91 -32.85
N ILE A 252 13.25 32.94 -32.30
CA ILE A 252 13.51 32.90 -30.86
C ILE A 252 13.09 34.23 -30.23
N THR A 253 12.08 34.18 -29.37
CA THR A 253 11.56 35.38 -28.64
C THR A 253 12.05 35.42 -27.20
N GLU A 254 12.45 34.27 -26.63
CA GLU A 254 12.99 34.16 -25.27
C GLU A 254 13.88 32.94 -25.17
N ILE A 255 14.98 33.04 -24.42
CA ILE A 255 15.86 31.95 -24.04
C ILE A 255 15.80 31.88 -22.51
N GLN A 256 15.45 30.71 -21.97
CA GLN A 256 15.36 30.47 -20.54
C GLN A 256 16.38 29.41 -20.16
N ARG A 257 17.32 29.76 -19.30
CA ARG A 257 18.32 28.87 -18.74
C ARG A 257 17.90 28.43 -17.37
N PHE A 258 17.83 27.10 -17.17
CA PHE A 258 17.60 26.58 -15.84
C PHE A 258 18.88 26.75 -15.00
N LYS A 259 18.75 27.43 -13.86
CA LYS A 259 19.82 27.60 -12.89
C LYS A 259 19.44 26.91 -11.58
N LYS A 260 20.28 25.98 -11.16
CA LYS A 260 20.13 25.39 -9.83
C LYS A 260 20.23 26.49 -8.77
N HIS A 261 19.44 26.33 -7.71
CA HIS A 261 19.53 27.25 -6.57
C HIS A 261 20.92 27.14 -5.92
N GLU A 262 21.45 28.25 -5.48
CA GLU A 262 22.70 28.25 -4.71
C GLU A 262 22.49 27.61 -3.33
N ILE A 263 23.53 26.93 -2.80
CA ILE A 263 23.51 26.34 -1.46
C ILE A 263 23.74 27.46 -0.44
N ASN A 264 22.67 28.10 -0.02
CA ASN A 264 22.67 29.27 0.87
C ASN A 264 21.51 29.21 1.86
N GLU A 265 21.39 30.22 2.74
CA GLU A 265 20.36 30.28 3.78
C GLU A 265 18.93 30.21 3.25
N GLU A 266 18.70 30.70 2.01
CA GLU A 266 17.36 30.64 1.39
C GLU A 266 16.98 29.20 1.06
N LEU A 267 17.90 28.44 0.48
CA LEU A 267 17.70 26.98 0.23
C LEU A 267 17.50 26.24 1.56
N PHE A 268 18.28 26.58 2.61
CA PHE A 268 18.16 25.92 3.89
C PHE A 268 16.75 26.10 4.49
N LYS A 269 16.19 27.32 4.40
CA LYS A 269 14.83 27.62 4.84
C LYS A 269 13.78 26.89 4.01
N GLN A 270 13.95 26.84 2.70
CA GLN A 270 13.02 26.10 1.82
C GLN A 270 13.00 24.60 2.15
N VAL A 271 14.14 24.03 2.49
CA VAL A 271 14.26 22.57 2.73
C VAL A 271 13.92 22.20 4.17
N LEU A 272 14.40 22.98 5.14
CA LEU A 272 14.29 22.67 6.58
C LEU A 272 13.15 23.42 7.28
N GLY A 273 12.56 24.43 6.63
CA GLY A 273 11.54 25.31 7.19
C GLY A 273 12.06 26.70 7.56
N GLU A 274 11.16 27.69 7.56
CA GLU A 274 11.48 29.11 7.82
C GLU A 274 12.13 29.35 9.20
N ASP A 275 11.80 28.51 10.18
CA ASP A 275 12.28 28.64 11.57
C ASP A 275 13.64 27.92 11.79
N THR A 276 14.30 27.44 10.72
CA THR A 276 15.59 26.75 10.86
C THR A 276 16.68 27.69 11.41
N ASP A 277 17.52 27.17 12.29
CA ASP A 277 18.70 27.85 12.83
C ASP A 277 19.97 27.60 12.01
N VAL A 278 19.87 26.83 10.91
CA VAL A 278 20.97 26.48 10.00
C VAL A 278 21.37 27.68 9.16
N LYS A 279 22.66 28.06 9.24
CA LYS A 279 23.20 29.25 8.57
C LYS A 279 24.34 28.99 7.62
N ASP A 280 24.93 27.82 7.67
CA ASP A 280 26.06 27.44 6.80
C ASP A 280 25.85 26.06 6.17
N GLU A 281 26.60 25.80 5.10
CA GLU A 281 26.50 24.56 4.35
C GLU A 281 26.86 23.32 5.19
N ALA A 282 27.82 23.42 6.10
CA ALA A 282 28.23 22.30 6.93
C ALA A 282 27.10 21.86 7.88
N ALA A 283 26.44 22.83 8.52
CA ALA A 283 25.28 22.57 9.37
C ALA A 283 24.09 22.03 8.54
N PHE A 284 23.88 22.55 7.33
CA PHE A 284 22.84 22.03 6.42
C PHE A 284 23.12 20.59 6.03
N ARG A 285 24.34 20.26 5.61
CA ARG A 285 24.75 18.89 5.30
C ARG A 285 24.54 17.94 6.47
N ALA A 286 24.94 18.36 7.66
CA ALA A 286 24.74 17.56 8.87
C ALA A 286 23.25 17.29 9.14
N LYS A 287 22.41 18.29 8.92
CA LYS A 287 20.95 18.14 9.16
C LYS A 287 20.30 17.22 8.13
N ILE A 288 20.70 17.32 6.88
CA ILE A 288 20.25 16.40 5.82
C ILE A 288 20.73 14.97 6.09
N ALA A 289 22.00 14.80 6.48
CA ALA A 289 22.55 13.49 6.86
C ALA A 289 21.80 12.87 8.04
N GLU A 290 21.47 13.65 9.08
CA GLU A 290 20.66 13.21 10.22
C GLU A 290 19.28 12.71 9.76
N GLY A 291 18.62 13.47 8.88
CA GLY A 291 17.31 13.08 8.34
C GLY A 291 17.36 11.80 7.51
N LEU A 292 18.36 11.66 6.64
CA LEU A 292 18.57 10.43 5.87
C LEU A 292 18.88 9.24 6.78
N GLN A 293 19.74 9.43 7.78
CA GLN A 293 20.09 8.37 8.74
C GLN A 293 18.86 7.91 9.53
N ALA A 294 18.00 8.84 9.96
CA ALA A 294 16.77 8.49 10.67
C ALA A 294 15.80 7.67 9.80
N GLN A 295 15.74 7.96 8.49
CA GLN A 295 14.94 7.18 7.54
C GLN A 295 15.52 5.77 7.36
N LEU A 296 16.84 5.64 7.24
CA LEU A 296 17.54 4.37 7.05
C LEU A 296 17.44 3.43 8.28
N VAL A 297 17.21 3.96 9.48
CA VAL A 297 16.94 3.14 10.67
C VAL A 297 15.67 2.31 10.48
N ASN A 298 14.65 2.85 9.84
CA ASN A 298 13.42 2.09 9.55
C ASN A 298 13.70 0.92 8.60
N ASP A 299 14.56 1.12 7.60
CA ASP A 299 14.95 0.06 6.67
C ASP A 299 15.80 -1.01 7.37
N SER A 300 16.72 -0.59 8.25
CA SER A 300 17.48 -1.50 9.11
C SER A 300 16.57 -2.33 10.03
N ASP A 301 15.58 -1.71 10.64
CA ASP A 301 14.61 -2.38 11.53
C ASP A 301 13.70 -3.33 10.75
N TYR A 302 13.30 -2.97 9.54
CA TYR A 302 12.55 -3.86 8.66
C TYR A 302 13.37 -5.12 8.29
N LYS A 303 14.62 -4.94 7.85
CA LYS A 303 15.51 -6.06 7.56
C LYS A 303 15.76 -6.93 8.79
N PHE A 304 15.93 -6.32 9.95
CA PHE A 304 16.08 -7.02 11.21
C PHE A 304 14.89 -7.93 11.51
N ILE A 305 13.66 -7.48 11.28
CA ILE A 305 12.46 -8.32 11.47
C ILE A 305 12.44 -9.48 10.46
N LEU A 306 12.89 -9.27 9.21
CA LEU A 306 13.02 -10.37 8.24
C LEU A 306 14.05 -11.40 8.71
N ASP A 307 15.19 -10.97 9.26
CA ASP A 307 16.23 -11.86 9.77
C ASP A 307 15.77 -12.58 11.05
N VAL A 308 15.00 -11.90 11.91
CA VAL A 308 14.32 -12.53 13.06
C VAL A 308 13.35 -13.60 12.60
N ARG A 309 12.57 -13.33 11.56
CA ARG A 309 11.65 -14.29 10.96
C ARG A 309 12.40 -15.56 10.52
N GLU A 310 13.42 -15.40 9.71
CA GLU A 310 14.23 -16.52 9.22
C GLU A 310 14.88 -17.31 10.37
N HIS A 311 15.42 -16.62 11.37
CA HIS A 311 16.00 -17.23 12.56
C HIS A 311 14.97 -18.03 13.35
N CYS A 312 13.77 -17.50 13.55
CA CYS A 312 12.70 -18.16 14.27
C CYS A 312 12.15 -19.36 13.49
N GLU A 313 11.94 -19.25 12.19
CA GLU A 313 11.50 -20.33 11.32
C GLU A 313 12.49 -21.51 11.36
N LYS A 314 13.79 -21.24 11.31
CA LYS A 314 14.84 -22.26 11.49
C LYS A 314 14.82 -22.91 12.89
N LYS A 315 14.53 -22.11 13.92
CA LYS A 315 14.49 -22.57 15.32
C LYS A 315 13.25 -23.44 15.62
N VAL A 316 12.12 -23.09 15.05
CA VAL A 316 10.84 -23.80 15.18
C VAL A 316 10.84 -25.08 14.34
N GLY A 317 11.46 -25.04 13.17
CA GLY A 317 11.43 -26.13 12.20
C GLY A 317 10.09 -26.21 11.45
N GLU A 318 9.86 -27.33 10.82
CA GLU A 318 8.66 -27.55 10.01
C GLU A 318 7.43 -27.81 10.90
N LEU A 319 6.42 -26.96 10.79
CA LEU A 319 5.14 -27.13 11.47
C LEU A 319 4.18 -27.94 10.59
N GLN A 320 3.39 -28.81 11.25
CA GLN A 320 2.35 -29.56 10.55
C GLN A 320 1.02 -28.78 10.60
N PHE A 321 0.43 -28.62 9.45
CA PHE A 321 -0.86 -27.92 9.29
C PHE A 321 -1.94 -28.89 8.76
N PRO A 322 -3.22 -28.61 8.97
CA PRO A 322 -4.32 -29.36 8.36
C PRO A 322 -4.51 -28.93 6.90
N ASP A 323 -3.56 -29.28 6.03
CA ASP A 323 -3.45 -28.77 4.65
C ASP A 323 -4.74 -28.90 3.84
N ALA A 324 -5.39 -30.07 3.90
CA ALA A 324 -6.65 -30.28 3.16
C ALA A 324 -7.74 -29.29 3.60
N LEU A 325 -7.86 -29.05 4.92
CA LEU A 325 -8.85 -28.12 5.45
C LEU A 325 -8.49 -26.68 5.16
N LEU A 326 -7.21 -26.30 5.31
CA LEU A 326 -6.76 -24.92 4.98
C LEU A 326 -6.93 -24.59 3.49
N LYS A 327 -6.69 -25.53 2.59
CA LYS A 327 -6.98 -25.36 1.16
C LYS A 327 -8.48 -25.16 0.91
N ARG A 328 -9.35 -25.90 1.59
CA ARG A 328 -10.81 -25.71 1.54
C ARG A 328 -11.22 -24.32 2.04
N ILE A 329 -10.63 -23.86 3.15
CA ILE A 329 -10.88 -22.51 3.69
C ILE A 329 -10.42 -21.45 2.70
N MET A 330 -9.21 -21.59 2.14
CA MET A 330 -8.67 -20.67 1.14
C MET A 330 -9.54 -20.61 -0.13
N LEU A 331 -10.07 -21.76 -0.58
CA LEU A 331 -10.99 -21.83 -1.71
C LEU A 331 -12.34 -21.18 -1.38
N ALA A 332 -12.86 -21.41 -0.18
CA ALA A 332 -14.11 -20.79 0.27
C ALA A 332 -14.06 -19.26 0.30
N ASN A 333 -12.87 -18.71 0.67
CA ASN A 333 -12.63 -17.26 0.69
C ASN A 333 -12.29 -16.67 -0.70
N ASN A 334 -11.95 -17.51 -1.69
CA ASN A 334 -11.56 -17.09 -3.04
C ASN A 334 -12.34 -17.86 -4.11
N LYS A 335 -13.64 -17.97 -3.96
CA LYS A 335 -14.53 -18.75 -4.86
C LYS A 335 -14.43 -18.32 -6.33
N ASP A 336 -14.18 -17.05 -6.57
CA ASP A 336 -14.03 -16.44 -7.88
C ASP A 336 -12.70 -16.80 -8.57
N LYS A 337 -11.68 -17.22 -7.81
CA LYS A 337 -10.33 -17.52 -8.34
C LYS A 337 -10.07 -19.00 -8.61
N GLY A 338 -10.87 -19.89 -8.01
CA GLY A 338 -10.84 -21.32 -8.24
C GLY A 338 -9.67 -22.09 -7.60
N GLU A 339 -9.61 -23.40 -7.84
CA GLU A 339 -8.64 -24.33 -7.23
C GLU A 339 -7.19 -24.07 -7.67
N GLU A 340 -6.97 -23.67 -8.93
CA GLU A 340 -5.63 -23.40 -9.45
C GLU A 340 -4.95 -22.26 -8.68
N PHE A 341 -5.72 -21.24 -8.30
CA PHE A 341 -5.22 -20.17 -7.44
C PHE A 341 -4.78 -20.68 -6.09
N VAL A 342 -5.57 -21.59 -5.47
CA VAL A 342 -5.23 -22.18 -4.17
C VAL A 342 -3.94 -22.97 -4.27
N GLU A 343 -3.80 -23.89 -5.24
CA GLU A 343 -2.59 -24.70 -5.39
C GLU A 343 -1.34 -23.87 -5.61
N LYS A 344 -1.44 -22.81 -6.41
CA LYS A 344 -0.31 -21.93 -6.70
C LYS A 344 0.15 -21.13 -5.49
N ASN A 345 -0.78 -20.67 -4.65
CA ASN A 345 -0.47 -19.72 -3.57
C ASN A 345 -0.42 -20.37 -2.18
N TYR A 346 -0.80 -21.64 -2.05
CA TYR A 346 -0.91 -22.31 -0.75
C TYR A 346 0.42 -22.34 0.01
N ALA A 347 1.51 -22.70 -0.64
CA ALA A 347 2.82 -22.79 -0.01
C ALA A 347 3.28 -21.46 0.60
N GLU A 348 3.03 -20.35 -0.11
CA GLU A 348 3.35 -19.01 0.40
C GLU A 348 2.42 -18.62 1.56
N SER A 349 1.14 -18.92 1.44
CA SER A 349 0.16 -18.68 2.52
C SER A 349 0.53 -19.42 3.82
N ILE A 350 1.07 -20.63 3.72
CA ILE A 350 1.55 -21.38 4.90
C ILE A 350 2.79 -20.75 5.53
N LYS A 351 3.72 -20.22 4.74
CA LYS A 351 4.86 -19.47 5.27
C LYS A 351 4.42 -18.22 6.02
N GLU A 352 3.50 -17.46 5.44
CA GLU A 352 2.96 -16.27 6.10
C GLU A 352 2.18 -16.63 7.37
N LEU A 353 1.39 -17.70 7.35
CA LEU A 353 0.70 -18.21 8.54
C LEU A 353 1.68 -18.66 9.63
N THR A 354 2.75 -19.36 9.26
CA THR A 354 3.81 -19.76 10.17
C THR A 354 4.44 -18.56 10.85
N TRP A 355 4.80 -17.54 10.05
CA TRP A 355 5.34 -16.29 10.60
C TRP A 355 4.34 -15.57 11.51
N HIS A 356 3.08 -15.51 11.12
CA HIS A 356 2.04 -14.91 11.95
C HIS A 356 1.95 -15.58 13.34
N LEU A 357 1.95 -16.89 13.39
CA LEU A 357 1.92 -17.65 14.64
C LEU A 357 3.19 -17.44 15.49
N ILE A 358 4.35 -17.38 14.86
CA ILE A 358 5.63 -17.07 15.52
C ILE A 358 5.56 -15.66 16.12
N LYS A 359 5.16 -14.68 15.30
CA LYS A 359 5.04 -13.28 15.69
C LYS A 359 4.11 -13.09 16.89
N GLU A 360 2.96 -13.76 16.91
CA GLU A 360 2.05 -13.72 18.06
C GLU A 360 2.72 -14.21 19.37
N GLN A 361 3.52 -15.27 19.31
CA GLN A 361 4.24 -15.74 20.50
C GLN A 361 5.32 -14.75 20.95
N LEU A 362 6.05 -14.14 20.01
CA LEU A 362 7.04 -13.11 20.33
C LEU A 362 6.39 -11.86 20.94
N ILE A 363 5.26 -11.41 20.42
CA ILE A 363 4.47 -10.30 20.97
C ILE A 363 4.05 -10.59 22.41
N LYS A 364 3.52 -11.78 22.67
CA LYS A 364 3.13 -12.21 24.02
C LYS A 364 4.34 -12.31 24.96
N ALA A 365 5.46 -12.86 24.49
CA ALA A 365 6.68 -13.02 25.29
C ALA A 365 7.32 -11.66 25.67
N GLN A 366 7.16 -10.65 24.85
CA GLN A 366 7.67 -9.29 25.07
C GLN A 366 6.63 -8.33 25.69
N ASP A 367 5.43 -8.82 26.07
CA ASP A 367 4.29 -8.04 26.58
C ASP A 367 3.99 -6.77 25.73
N ILE A 368 4.08 -6.91 24.40
CA ILE A 368 3.88 -5.80 23.49
C ILE A 368 2.38 -5.48 23.40
N LYS A 369 2.07 -4.21 23.63
CA LYS A 369 0.72 -3.65 23.52
C LYS A 369 0.80 -2.37 22.70
N VAL A 370 -0.14 -2.20 21.81
CA VAL A 370 -0.31 -0.98 21.02
C VAL A 370 -1.42 -0.15 21.66
N ASP A 371 -1.14 1.08 21.94
CA ASP A 371 -2.12 2.04 22.45
C ASP A 371 -2.46 3.12 21.41
N ASP A 372 -3.40 4.00 21.76
CA ASP A 372 -3.85 5.06 20.84
C ASP A 372 -2.74 6.04 20.45
N ASN A 373 -1.74 6.26 21.34
CA ASN A 373 -0.59 7.11 21.03
C ASN A 373 0.33 6.45 20.00
N ASP A 374 0.58 5.15 20.13
CA ASP A 374 1.38 4.37 19.17
C ASP A 374 0.74 4.45 17.79
N LEU A 375 -0.57 4.27 17.71
CA LEU A 375 -1.33 4.36 16.47
C LEU A 375 -1.29 5.77 15.87
N MET A 376 -1.43 6.79 16.70
CA MET A 376 -1.36 8.18 16.27
C MET A 376 0.01 8.52 15.70
N GLU A 377 1.09 8.12 16.37
CA GLU A 377 2.46 8.36 15.86
C GLU A 377 2.71 7.60 14.55
N THR A 378 2.28 6.34 14.44
CA THR A 378 2.39 5.57 13.20
C THR A 378 1.55 6.21 12.06
N ALA A 379 0.37 6.72 12.37
CA ALA A 379 -0.46 7.44 11.40
C ALA A 379 0.16 8.77 10.96
N LYS A 380 0.81 9.51 11.86
CA LYS A 380 1.56 10.73 11.53
C LYS A 380 2.76 10.42 10.63
N GLU A 381 3.50 9.35 10.90
CA GLU A 381 4.60 8.91 10.03
C GLU A 381 4.10 8.58 8.62
N ALA A 382 2.97 7.85 8.52
CA ALA A 382 2.34 7.55 7.23
C ALA A 382 1.87 8.83 6.51
N ALA A 383 1.31 9.79 7.24
CA ALA A 383 0.91 11.09 6.72
C ALA A 383 2.11 11.88 6.17
N ARG A 384 3.21 11.96 6.93
CA ARG A 384 4.46 12.63 6.49
C ARG A 384 5.01 11.98 5.23
N ALA A 385 5.08 10.64 5.18
CA ALA A 385 5.55 9.92 4.01
C ALA A 385 4.68 10.20 2.77
N GLN A 386 3.37 10.26 2.93
CA GLN A 386 2.46 10.58 1.84
C GLN A 386 2.62 12.02 1.34
N PHE A 387 2.73 12.99 2.24
CA PHE A 387 3.00 14.38 1.86
C PHE A 387 4.36 14.52 1.15
N ALA A 388 5.39 13.82 1.62
CA ALA A 388 6.72 13.81 1.01
C ALA A 388 6.69 13.29 -0.45
N GLN A 389 5.86 12.28 -0.76
CA GLN A 389 5.67 11.80 -2.14
C GLN A 389 5.15 12.89 -3.09
N TYR A 390 4.33 13.82 -2.57
CA TYR A 390 3.86 15.00 -3.32
C TYR A 390 4.81 16.19 -3.22
N GLY A 391 6.00 16.00 -2.63
CA GLY A 391 7.02 17.02 -2.49
C GLY A 391 6.75 18.05 -1.38
N MET A 392 5.80 17.78 -0.52
CA MET A 392 5.45 18.63 0.61
C MET A 392 6.18 18.14 1.87
N ASN A 393 7.42 18.59 2.07
CA ASN A 393 8.26 18.14 3.18
C ASN A 393 8.07 18.95 4.47
N ASN A 394 7.61 20.20 4.36
CA ASN A 394 7.45 21.13 5.49
C ASN A 394 5.96 21.40 5.74
N ILE A 395 5.26 20.38 6.23
CA ILE A 395 3.85 20.51 6.61
C ILE A 395 3.78 20.82 8.11
N PRO A 396 3.05 21.87 8.53
CA PRO A 396 2.83 22.12 9.95
C PRO A 396 2.21 20.91 10.66
N GLU A 397 2.66 20.62 11.88
CA GLU A 397 2.27 19.43 12.66
C GLU A 397 0.75 19.29 12.81
N GLU A 398 0.03 20.40 12.91
CA GLU A 398 -1.44 20.41 12.99
C GLU A 398 -2.10 19.74 11.78
N TYR A 399 -1.58 19.99 10.55
CA TYR A 399 -2.11 19.36 9.35
C TYR A 399 -1.77 17.87 9.27
N ILE A 400 -0.57 17.49 9.71
CA ILE A 400 -0.15 16.09 9.82
C ILE A 400 -1.06 15.35 10.79
N GLU A 401 -1.31 15.94 11.98
CA GLU A 401 -2.17 15.34 13.00
C GLU A 401 -3.62 15.20 12.52
N ASN A 402 -4.16 16.22 11.86
CA ASN A 402 -5.51 16.19 11.32
C ASN A 402 -5.64 15.11 10.23
N TYR A 403 -4.65 15.01 9.35
CA TYR A 403 -4.64 13.97 8.32
C TYR A 403 -4.45 12.57 8.90
N ALA A 404 -3.61 12.39 9.91
CA ALA A 404 -3.46 11.14 10.64
C ALA A 404 -4.79 10.68 11.28
N LYS A 405 -5.55 11.61 11.89
CA LYS A 405 -6.90 11.34 12.40
C LYS A 405 -7.87 10.87 11.31
N GLU A 406 -7.76 11.43 10.11
CA GLU A 406 -8.60 10.99 8.96
C GLU A 406 -8.20 9.59 8.45
N ILE A 407 -6.91 9.25 8.47
CA ILE A 407 -6.44 7.89 8.13
C ILE A 407 -7.02 6.88 9.12
N LEU A 408 -6.94 7.18 10.42
CA LEU A 408 -7.43 6.30 11.51
C LEU A 408 -8.95 6.09 11.50
N LYS A 409 -9.74 6.94 10.84
CA LYS A 409 -11.19 6.72 10.68
C LYS A 409 -11.52 5.67 9.60
N LYS A 410 -10.59 5.34 8.72
CA LYS A 410 -10.77 4.37 7.64
C LYS A 410 -10.37 2.98 8.15
N GLY A 411 -11.34 2.12 8.43
CA GLY A 411 -11.13 0.80 9.06
C GLY A 411 -9.99 -0.02 8.45
N ASP A 412 -9.99 -0.23 7.13
CA ASP A 412 -8.95 -1.02 6.44
C ASP A 412 -7.53 -0.44 6.60
N ALA A 413 -7.41 0.89 6.67
CA ALA A 413 -6.12 1.55 6.89
C ALA A 413 -5.67 1.42 8.36
N THR A 414 -6.59 1.32 9.29
CA THR A 414 -6.30 1.19 10.72
C THR A 414 -5.63 -0.15 11.01
N ASP A 415 -6.08 -1.25 10.41
CA ASP A 415 -5.48 -2.58 10.62
C ASP A 415 -4.02 -2.61 10.16
N ALA A 416 -3.71 -2.03 9.00
CA ALA A 416 -2.35 -1.91 8.51
C ALA A 416 -1.45 -1.04 9.41
N LEU A 417 -2.01 0.01 10.01
CA LEU A 417 -1.28 0.85 10.98
C LEU A 417 -1.03 0.14 12.30
N VAL A 418 -1.99 -0.67 12.77
CA VAL A 418 -1.82 -1.54 13.96
C VAL A 418 -0.66 -2.51 13.73
N ASP A 419 -0.66 -3.21 12.59
CA ASP A 419 0.40 -4.16 12.25
C ASP A 419 1.77 -3.48 12.18
N ARG A 420 1.85 -2.31 11.53
CA ARG A 420 3.10 -1.53 11.45
C ARG A 420 3.57 -1.05 12.83
N SER A 421 2.63 -0.65 13.70
CA SER A 421 2.95 -0.24 15.06
C SER A 421 3.46 -1.41 15.90
N ILE A 422 2.86 -2.59 15.74
CA ILE A 422 3.31 -3.84 16.36
C ILE A 422 4.72 -4.17 15.89
N ASP A 423 5.00 -4.13 14.59
CA ASP A 423 6.31 -4.46 14.03
C ASP A 423 7.40 -3.53 14.55
N ARG A 424 7.13 -2.24 14.63
CA ARG A 424 8.06 -1.26 15.21
C ARG A 424 8.36 -1.55 16.67
N LYS A 425 7.33 -1.80 17.50
CA LYS A 425 7.51 -2.12 18.92
C LYS A 425 8.21 -3.47 19.11
N LEU A 426 7.89 -4.44 18.27
CA LEU A 426 8.53 -5.74 18.26
C LEU A 426 10.03 -5.63 17.91
N ALA A 427 10.37 -4.89 16.85
CA ALA A 427 11.76 -4.64 16.49
C ALA A 427 12.53 -4.00 17.65
N ALA A 428 11.99 -2.95 18.26
CA ALA A 428 12.61 -2.27 19.39
C ALA A 428 12.82 -3.20 20.59
N ALA A 429 11.83 -4.02 20.97
CA ALA A 429 11.92 -4.97 22.06
C ALA A 429 12.94 -6.09 21.77
N LEU A 430 12.91 -6.65 20.55
CA LEU A 430 13.79 -7.75 20.16
C LEU A 430 15.25 -7.31 20.03
N LYS A 431 15.54 -6.09 19.60
CA LYS A 431 16.91 -5.53 19.58
C LYS A 431 17.56 -5.55 20.96
N THR A 432 16.78 -5.43 22.03
CA THR A 432 17.29 -5.52 23.40
C THR A 432 17.30 -6.95 23.95
N ALA A 433 16.46 -7.82 23.42
CA ALA A 433 16.32 -9.21 23.89
C ALA A 433 17.37 -10.15 23.30
N VAL A 434 17.78 -9.94 22.03
CA VAL A 434 18.74 -10.80 21.33
C VAL A 434 20.15 -10.21 21.36
N LYS A 435 21.13 -11.01 20.92
CA LYS A 435 22.48 -10.51 20.66
C LYS A 435 22.56 -10.02 19.22
N LEU A 436 22.66 -8.70 19.04
CA LEU A 436 22.86 -8.13 17.72
C LEU A 436 24.28 -8.43 17.18
N ASN A 437 24.34 -8.86 15.94
CA ASN A 437 25.56 -8.93 15.16
C ASN A 437 25.57 -7.73 14.21
N GLU A 438 26.06 -6.59 14.72
CA GLU A 438 26.05 -5.32 13.99
C GLU A 438 27.00 -5.37 12.80
N LYS A 439 26.51 -4.93 11.63
CA LYS A 439 27.25 -4.84 10.39
C LYS A 439 27.04 -3.47 9.76
N GLU A 440 28.12 -2.79 9.44
CA GLU A 440 28.00 -1.57 8.64
C GLU A 440 27.84 -1.93 7.16
N ILE A 441 26.96 -1.24 6.47
CA ILE A 441 26.65 -1.47 5.06
C ILE A 441 26.32 -0.15 4.37
N SER A 442 26.75 0.00 3.12
CA SER A 442 26.36 1.15 2.30
C SER A 442 24.89 1.04 1.86
N VAL A 443 24.24 2.17 1.53
CA VAL A 443 22.88 2.17 0.96
C VAL A 443 22.82 1.35 -0.33
N GLU A 444 23.86 1.43 -1.18
CA GLU A 444 23.91 0.67 -2.43
C GLU A 444 23.93 -0.84 -2.20
N ASP A 445 24.79 -1.31 -1.29
CA ASP A 445 24.90 -2.74 -0.99
C ASP A 445 23.69 -3.26 -0.21
N PHE A 446 23.10 -2.43 0.66
CA PHE A 446 21.85 -2.75 1.32
C PHE A 446 20.70 -2.94 0.31
N ASN A 447 20.57 -2.03 -0.64
CA ASN A 447 19.55 -2.14 -1.69
C ASN A 447 19.75 -3.39 -2.57
N LYS A 448 21.00 -3.77 -2.89
CA LYS A 448 21.28 -5.04 -3.60
C LYS A 448 20.85 -6.24 -2.77
N MET A 449 21.21 -6.27 -1.50
CA MET A 449 20.85 -7.36 -0.57
C MET A 449 19.31 -7.51 -0.41
N MET A 450 18.55 -6.41 -0.48
CA MET A 450 17.09 -6.44 -0.37
C MET A 450 16.37 -6.86 -1.67
N GLN A 451 17.09 -6.89 -2.81
CA GLN A 451 16.56 -7.34 -4.10
C GLN A 451 16.81 -8.84 -4.37
N GLU A 452 17.73 -9.46 -3.64
CA GLU A 452 18.03 -10.89 -3.68
C GLU A 452 17.02 -11.69 -2.82
#